data_60f7e583a15ba9be7215b5eb0703e0f0
#
_entry.id   60f7e583a15ba9be7215b5eb0703e0f0
#
_cell.length_a   1.000
_cell.length_b   1.000
_cell.length_c   1.000
_cell.angle_alpha   90.00
_cell.angle_beta   90.00
_cell.angle_gamma   90.00
#
_symmetry.space_group_name_H-M   'P 1'
#
loop_
_entity.id
_entity.type
_entity.pdbx_description
1 polymer ?
#
loop_
_entity_poly.entity_id
_entity_poly.type
_entity_poly.pdbx_seq_one_letter_code
_entity_poly.pdbx_strand_id
1 'polypeptide(L)'
;MLEQQGFRIERGIAGIPTAMVGEAGEGGPVIAILGEYDALPGLSQQADVAEPRPVTAGGNGHGCGHNLLGSAALQAASAVKDFLAARNLPGRVRFYGCPAEEGGSAKGFMVRAGVFDDVDIAISWHPNAFSGVIEANSLACNEINYHFSGRAAHASASPHLGRSALDAVELMNVGVNYMREHMPSSARIHYAVTDTGGHSPNVVQARATVRYLIRARELPALQQLVKRVDNIAAGAALMSETTVTSQVLSGDANLIGNSLLEERMQAHLELLGPPPFSEAERDYAARFQQILSQDDLKSAYDRYGLPVDYHRLLCDFVLLLRRPYSDMVGSTDVGSVSWVVPTVQVYGATYAIGTPGHSWQLVAQGKAAAAHKGMINAAKIMASTAVDLLQHPEFIAQAKAEHRDRLNGVEFINPIPEGVVPPFPDND
;
A
#
# COMPACT_ATOMS: atom_id res chain seq x y z
N MET A 1 -16.64 -7.34 -16.92
CA MET A 1 -17.48 -7.46 -15.71
C MET A 1 -18.11 -6.11 -15.35
N LEU A 2 -17.39 -5.01 -15.09
CA LEU A 2 -17.98 -3.68 -14.80
C LEU A 2 -18.92 -3.20 -15.90
N GLU A 3 -18.55 -3.29 -17.19
CA GLU A 3 -19.43 -2.94 -18.31
C GLU A 3 -20.75 -3.73 -18.32
N GLN A 4 -20.65 -5.02 -18.00
CA GLN A 4 -21.84 -5.90 -17.88
C GLN A 4 -22.73 -5.50 -16.70
N GLN A 5 -22.15 -4.83 -15.70
CA GLN A 5 -22.89 -4.26 -14.57
C GLN A 5 -23.39 -2.83 -14.84
N GLY A 6 -23.17 -2.29 -16.04
CA GLY A 6 -23.68 -0.97 -16.45
C GLY A 6 -22.83 0.21 -16.03
N PHE A 7 -21.54 0.01 -15.71
CA PHE A 7 -20.60 1.10 -15.48
C PHE A 7 -20.07 1.66 -16.79
N ARG A 8 -19.91 2.98 -16.86
CA ARG A 8 -19.11 3.65 -17.90
C ARG A 8 -17.64 3.52 -17.52
N ILE A 9 -16.82 2.98 -18.40
CA ILE A 9 -15.42 2.63 -18.08
C ILE A 9 -14.45 3.47 -18.90
N GLU A 10 -13.46 4.02 -18.19
CA GLU A 10 -12.25 4.60 -18.76
C GLU A 10 -11.06 3.71 -18.36
N ARG A 11 -10.18 3.38 -19.32
CA ARG A 11 -8.98 2.54 -19.12
C ARG A 11 -7.73 3.32 -19.45
N GLY A 12 -6.60 2.88 -18.88
CA GLY A 12 -5.30 3.53 -19.15
C GLY A 12 -5.19 4.91 -18.50
N ILE A 13 -5.95 5.13 -17.40
CA ILE A 13 -5.93 6.42 -16.69
C ILE A 13 -4.54 6.71 -16.12
N ALA A 14 -4.20 7.98 -16.00
CA ALA A 14 -2.89 8.44 -15.54
C ALA A 14 -1.69 7.87 -16.33
N GLY A 15 -1.91 7.41 -17.59
CA GLY A 15 -0.89 6.78 -18.41
C GLY A 15 -0.53 5.35 -17.97
N ILE A 16 -1.31 4.73 -17.08
CA ILE A 16 -1.09 3.38 -16.57
C ILE A 16 -2.05 2.41 -17.28
N PRO A 17 -1.56 1.53 -18.19
CA PRO A 17 -2.42 0.70 -19.06
C PRO A 17 -3.41 -0.19 -18.30
N THR A 18 -3.04 -0.62 -17.10
CA THR A 18 -3.86 -1.49 -16.26
C THR A 18 -4.76 -0.71 -15.29
N ALA A 19 -4.58 0.60 -15.09
CA ALA A 19 -5.47 1.41 -14.26
C ALA A 19 -6.78 1.73 -14.97
N MET A 20 -7.88 1.79 -14.23
CA MET A 20 -9.20 2.07 -14.78
C MET A 20 -10.12 2.78 -13.80
N VAL A 21 -11.11 3.49 -14.33
CA VAL A 21 -12.27 4.00 -13.59
C VAL A 21 -13.55 3.45 -14.20
N GLY A 22 -14.45 2.96 -13.37
CA GLY A 22 -15.81 2.62 -13.77
C GLY A 22 -16.80 3.51 -12.99
N GLU A 23 -17.59 4.34 -13.67
CA GLU A 23 -18.57 5.21 -13.03
C GLU A 23 -20.00 4.78 -13.31
N ALA A 24 -20.87 4.88 -12.32
CA ALA A 24 -22.31 4.68 -12.41
C ALA A 24 -23.09 5.67 -11.52
N GLY A 25 -24.35 5.90 -11.85
CA GLY A 25 -25.19 6.92 -11.22
C GLY A 25 -25.10 8.28 -11.91
N GLU A 26 -25.89 9.25 -11.45
CA GLU A 26 -25.96 10.59 -12.03
C GLU A 26 -26.20 11.64 -10.92
N GLY A 27 -25.65 12.84 -11.13
CA GLY A 27 -25.76 13.95 -10.20
C GLY A 27 -25.17 13.66 -8.83
N GLY A 28 -25.46 14.51 -7.84
CA GLY A 28 -25.12 14.31 -6.44
C GLY A 28 -23.63 14.13 -6.15
N PRO A 29 -23.30 13.65 -4.93
CA PRO A 29 -21.93 13.37 -4.53
C PRO A 29 -21.29 12.21 -5.28
N VAL A 30 -19.95 12.20 -5.33
CA VAL A 30 -19.12 11.15 -5.92
C VAL A 30 -18.42 10.36 -4.82
N ILE A 31 -18.77 9.09 -4.67
CA ILE A 31 -18.10 8.16 -3.76
C ILE A 31 -17.15 7.25 -4.56
N ALA A 32 -15.86 7.33 -4.28
CA ALA A 32 -14.86 6.43 -4.82
C ALA A 32 -14.75 5.16 -3.99
N ILE A 33 -14.70 4.00 -4.64
CA ILE A 33 -14.36 2.72 -4.04
C ILE A 33 -13.07 2.23 -4.69
N LEU A 34 -11.99 2.14 -3.89
CA LEU A 34 -10.66 1.81 -4.37
C LEU A 34 -10.47 0.30 -4.35
N GLY A 35 -10.01 -0.28 -5.45
CA GLY A 35 -9.77 -1.71 -5.61
C GLY A 35 -8.37 -2.00 -6.14
N GLU A 36 -7.53 -2.61 -5.32
CA GLU A 36 -6.19 -3.09 -5.68
C GLU A 36 -6.27 -4.51 -6.21
N TYR A 37 -5.36 -4.91 -7.12
CA TYR A 37 -5.36 -6.24 -7.73
C TYR A 37 -3.98 -6.71 -8.23
N ASP A 38 -2.92 -6.03 -7.85
CA ASP A 38 -1.56 -6.45 -8.13
C ASP A 38 -1.11 -7.63 -7.26
N ALA A 39 -0.03 -8.29 -7.65
CA ALA A 39 0.52 -9.47 -7.00
C ALA A 39 2.01 -9.33 -6.80
N LEU A 40 2.51 -9.91 -5.71
CA LEU A 40 3.92 -9.89 -5.35
C LEU A 40 4.73 -10.93 -6.16
N PRO A 41 5.92 -10.58 -6.61
CA PRO A 41 6.81 -11.51 -7.33
C PRO A 41 7.32 -12.63 -6.41
N GLY A 42 7.55 -13.80 -6.99
CA GLY A 42 8.15 -14.94 -6.30
C GLY A 42 7.25 -15.68 -5.30
N LEU A 43 5.97 -15.28 -5.17
CA LEU A 43 5.02 -15.85 -4.22
C LEU A 43 3.99 -16.79 -4.85
N SER A 44 4.25 -17.32 -6.05
CA SER A 44 3.37 -18.32 -6.67
C SER A 44 3.14 -19.51 -5.72
N GLN A 45 1.88 -19.83 -5.45
CA GLN A 45 1.50 -20.84 -4.48
C GLN A 45 0.18 -21.52 -4.88
N GLN A 46 0.12 -22.83 -4.71
CA GLN A 46 -1.12 -23.60 -4.85
C GLN A 46 -2.10 -23.22 -3.73
N ALA A 47 -3.34 -22.93 -4.09
CA ALA A 47 -4.40 -22.65 -3.12
C ALA A 47 -4.71 -23.90 -2.29
N ASP A 48 -5.15 -23.68 -1.05
CA ASP A 48 -5.65 -24.70 -0.10
C ASP A 48 -4.61 -25.74 0.37
N VAL A 49 -3.32 -25.46 0.18
CA VAL A 49 -2.22 -26.36 0.58
C VAL A 49 -1.38 -25.66 1.67
N ALA A 50 -1.33 -26.25 2.87
CA ALA A 50 -0.59 -25.74 4.02
C ALA A 50 0.91 -26.17 4.00
N GLU A 51 1.52 -26.13 2.83
CA GLU A 51 2.96 -26.34 2.60
C GLU A 51 3.43 -25.51 1.39
N PRO A 52 4.69 -25.10 1.29
CA PRO A 52 5.22 -24.40 0.13
C PRO A 52 5.09 -25.27 -1.13
N ARG A 53 4.25 -24.84 -2.06
CA ARG A 53 4.01 -25.54 -3.33
C ARG A 53 3.75 -24.53 -4.46
N PRO A 54 4.81 -23.95 -5.06
CA PRO A 54 4.65 -23.03 -6.17
C PRO A 54 3.92 -23.69 -7.37
N VAL A 55 2.96 -22.97 -7.95
CA VAL A 55 2.33 -23.37 -9.23
C VAL A 55 3.29 -23.12 -10.38
N THR A 56 4.01 -22.01 -10.33
CA THR A 56 5.04 -21.62 -11.30
C THR A 56 6.27 -21.16 -10.53
N ALA A 57 7.43 -21.73 -10.80
CA ALA A 57 8.67 -21.33 -10.16
C ALA A 57 8.96 -19.85 -10.44
N GLY A 58 9.21 -19.07 -9.39
CA GLY A 58 9.44 -17.62 -9.48
C GLY A 58 8.22 -16.78 -9.88
N GLY A 59 7.05 -17.40 -10.09
CA GLY A 59 5.82 -16.70 -10.47
C GLY A 59 5.24 -15.86 -9.34
N ASN A 60 4.31 -14.98 -9.68
CA ASN A 60 3.67 -14.05 -8.75
C ASN A 60 2.56 -14.71 -7.94
N GLY A 61 2.26 -14.14 -6.76
CA GLY A 61 1.16 -14.57 -5.89
C GLY A 61 0.59 -13.42 -5.07
N HIS A 62 -0.71 -13.50 -4.76
CA HIS A 62 -1.40 -12.48 -3.97
C HIS A 62 -1.08 -12.61 -2.47
N GLY A 63 0.18 -12.30 -2.11
CA GLY A 63 0.69 -12.35 -0.73
C GLY A 63 0.18 -11.24 0.18
N CYS A 64 -0.57 -10.27 -0.37
CA CYS A 64 -1.27 -9.22 0.36
C CYS A 64 -2.81 -9.34 0.26
N GLY A 65 -3.30 -10.32 -0.51
CA GLY A 65 -4.75 -10.58 -0.65
C GLY A 65 -5.48 -9.65 -1.62
N HIS A 66 -4.78 -8.95 -2.52
CA HIS A 66 -5.38 -8.02 -3.48
C HIS A 66 -6.35 -8.69 -4.47
N ASN A 67 -6.27 -10.01 -4.67
CA ASN A 67 -7.31 -10.76 -5.39
C ASN A 67 -8.70 -10.64 -4.73
N LEU A 68 -8.74 -10.56 -3.40
CA LEU A 68 -9.97 -10.34 -2.64
C LEU A 68 -10.33 -8.85 -2.61
N LEU A 69 -9.31 -7.98 -2.48
CA LEU A 69 -9.48 -6.54 -2.34
C LEU A 69 -10.21 -5.95 -3.54
N GLY A 70 -9.69 -6.15 -4.75
CA GLY A 70 -10.34 -5.67 -5.98
C GLY A 70 -11.72 -6.27 -6.20
N SER A 71 -11.92 -7.55 -5.84
CA SER A 71 -13.20 -8.23 -5.98
C SER A 71 -14.28 -7.66 -5.05
N ALA A 72 -13.96 -7.40 -3.78
CA ALA A 72 -14.91 -6.80 -2.83
C ALA A 72 -15.23 -5.34 -3.19
N ALA A 73 -14.23 -4.57 -3.63
CA ALA A 73 -14.43 -3.20 -4.08
C ALA A 73 -15.40 -3.12 -5.27
N LEU A 74 -15.25 -4.04 -6.24
CA LEU A 74 -16.19 -4.16 -7.37
C LEU A 74 -17.60 -4.53 -6.93
N GLN A 75 -17.74 -5.48 -5.99
CA GLN A 75 -19.03 -5.87 -5.43
C GLN A 75 -19.69 -4.70 -4.68
N ALA A 76 -18.92 -3.96 -3.88
CA ALA A 76 -19.41 -2.79 -3.15
C ALA A 76 -19.92 -1.71 -4.11
N ALA A 77 -19.12 -1.35 -5.13
CA ALA A 77 -19.52 -0.37 -6.13
C ALA A 77 -20.80 -0.80 -6.87
N SER A 78 -20.92 -2.09 -7.24
CA SER A 78 -22.12 -2.62 -7.89
C SER A 78 -23.35 -2.53 -6.99
N ALA A 79 -23.22 -2.86 -5.71
CA ALA A 79 -24.32 -2.77 -4.75
C ALA A 79 -24.79 -1.32 -4.53
N VAL A 80 -23.85 -0.36 -4.45
CA VAL A 80 -24.17 1.08 -4.35
C VAL A 80 -24.91 1.55 -5.60
N LYS A 81 -24.43 1.19 -6.80
CA LYS A 81 -25.09 1.51 -8.07
C LYS A 81 -26.53 0.97 -8.09
N ASP A 82 -26.74 -0.28 -7.72
CA ASP A 82 -28.08 -0.91 -7.70
C ASP A 82 -29.00 -0.21 -6.70
N PHE A 83 -28.46 0.18 -5.53
CA PHE A 83 -29.21 0.94 -4.53
C PHE A 83 -29.64 2.31 -5.04
N LEU A 84 -28.73 3.09 -5.66
CA LEU A 84 -29.05 4.39 -6.24
C LEU A 84 -30.16 4.27 -7.30
N ALA A 85 -30.06 3.29 -8.19
CA ALA A 85 -31.06 3.03 -9.23
C ALA A 85 -32.43 2.63 -8.61
N ALA A 86 -32.44 1.70 -7.63
CA ALA A 86 -33.65 1.21 -7.01
C ALA A 86 -34.39 2.29 -6.19
N ARG A 87 -33.66 3.27 -5.67
CA ARG A 87 -34.21 4.37 -4.86
C ARG A 87 -34.37 5.68 -5.62
N ASN A 88 -33.95 5.72 -6.87
CA ASN A 88 -33.91 6.93 -7.70
C ASN A 88 -33.22 8.11 -6.95
N LEU A 89 -32.10 7.82 -6.30
CA LEU A 89 -31.31 8.79 -5.54
C LEU A 89 -30.23 9.40 -6.44
N PRO A 90 -30.00 10.73 -6.36
CA PRO A 90 -28.87 11.37 -7.02
C PRO A 90 -27.57 10.98 -6.29
N GLY A 91 -26.55 10.64 -7.07
CA GLY A 91 -25.24 10.27 -6.58
C GLY A 91 -24.49 9.47 -7.62
N ARG A 92 -23.19 9.45 -7.49
CA ARG A 92 -22.28 8.67 -8.36
C ARG A 92 -21.39 7.78 -7.51
N VAL A 93 -21.23 6.56 -7.95
CA VAL A 93 -20.22 5.64 -7.43
C VAL A 93 -19.18 5.37 -8.49
N ARG A 94 -17.91 5.47 -8.13
CA ARG A 94 -16.78 5.12 -8.98
C ARG A 94 -15.99 3.98 -8.37
N PHE A 95 -15.83 2.92 -9.14
CA PHE A 95 -14.83 1.90 -8.88
C PHE A 95 -13.51 2.36 -9.49
N TYR A 96 -12.47 2.49 -8.69
CA TYR A 96 -11.11 2.75 -9.14
C TYR A 96 -10.31 1.45 -9.12
N GLY A 97 -9.91 0.99 -10.30
CA GLY A 97 -8.97 -0.12 -10.44
C GLY A 97 -7.55 0.39 -10.29
N CYS A 98 -6.92 0.06 -9.15
CA CYS A 98 -5.63 0.56 -8.72
C CYS A 98 -4.58 -0.55 -8.80
N PRO A 99 -3.75 -0.62 -9.86
CA PRO A 99 -2.64 -1.57 -9.94
C PRO A 99 -1.44 -1.07 -9.13
N ALA A 100 -0.43 -1.94 -8.97
CA ALA A 100 0.93 -1.61 -8.52
C ALA A 100 1.01 -0.85 -7.18
N GLU A 101 0.18 -1.23 -6.20
CA GLU A 101 0.29 -0.73 -4.82
C GLU A 101 1.58 -1.21 -4.17
N GLU A 102 1.97 -2.46 -4.43
CA GLU A 102 3.10 -3.14 -3.79
C GLU A 102 4.50 -2.61 -4.19
N GLY A 103 4.59 -1.77 -5.20
CA GLY A 103 5.90 -1.29 -5.63
C GLY A 103 5.92 -0.21 -6.70
N GLY A 104 4.77 0.26 -7.15
CA GLY A 104 4.67 1.27 -8.20
C GLY A 104 3.95 2.54 -7.78
N SER A 105 3.25 2.54 -6.64
CA SER A 105 2.48 3.68 -6.12
C SER A 105 1.52 4.28 -7.16
N ALA A 106 0.75 3.42 -7.86
CA ALA A 106 -0.12 3.87 -8.97
C ALA A 106 -1.11 4.95 -8.56
N LYS A 107 -1.67 4.88 -7.32
CA LYS A 107 -2.57 5.91 -6.82
C LYS A 107 -1.88 7.28 -6.68
N GLY A 108 -0.57 7.32 -6.40
CA GLY A 108 0.22 8.55 -6.42
C GLY A 108 0.26 9.20 -7.80
N PHE A 109 0.42 8.40 -8.87
CA PHE A 109 0.32 8.87 -10.27
C PHE A 109 -1.10 9.30 -10.63
N MET A 110 -2.12 8.55 -10.19
CA MET A 110 -3.53 8.87 -10.42
C MET A 110 -3.91 10.20 -9.76
N VAL A 111 -3.46 10.45 -8.52
CA VAL A 111 -3.65 11.74 -7.83
C VAL A 111 -2.96 12.86 -8.61
N ARG A 112 -1.72 12.67 -9.03
CA ARG A 112 -0.98 13.68 -9.82
C ARG A 112 -1.68 14.02 -11.15
N ALA A 113 -2.37 13.05 -11.73
CA ALA A 113 -3.14 13.23 -12.98
C ALA A 113 -4.53 13.86 -12.76
N GLY A 114 -4.90 14.23 -11.52
CA GLY A 114 -6.20 14.85 -11.21
C GLY A 114 -7.38 13.89 -11.24
N VAL A 115 -7.14 12.57 -11.22
CA VAL A 115 -8.19 11.55 -11.37
C VAL A 115 -9.21 11.57 -10.21
N PHE A 116 -8.84 12.19 -9.09
CA PHE A 116 -9.66 12.28 -7.88
C PHE A 116 -10.23 13.70 -7.60
N ASP A 117 -10.02 14.68 -8.49
CA ASP A 117 -10.31 16.10 -8.22
C ASP A 117 -11.79 16.39 -7.93
N ASP A 118 -12.71 15.61 -8.51
CA ASP A 118 -14.16 15.76 -8.32
C ASP A 118 -14.77 14.70 -7.39
N VAL A 119 -13.93 13.92 -6.69
CA VAL A 119 -14.37 12.91 -5.71
C VAL A 119 -14.65 13.56 -4.36
N ASP A 120 -15.77 13.19 -3.75
CA ASP A 120 -16.16 13.71 -2.44
C ASP A 120 -15.61 12.88 -1.28
N ILE A 121 -15.69 11.56 -1.39
CA ILE A 121 -15.22 10.59 -0.37
C ILE A 121 -14.58 9.40 -1.06
N ALA A 122 -13.49 8.87 -0.50
CA ALA A 122 -12.88 7.62 -0.90
C ALA A 122 -13.04 6.56 0.18
N ILE A 123 -13.42 5.35 -0.24
CA ILE A 123 -13.61 4.19 0.63
C ILE A 123 -12.76 3.06 0.10
N SER A 124 -12.03 2.38 0.99
CA SER A 124 -11.25 1.19 0.69
C SER A 124 -11.36 0.15 1.79
N TRP A 125 -10.73 -0.98 1.58
CA TRP A 125 -10.57 -2.01 2.59
C TRP A 125 -9.24 -2.74 2.38
N HIS A 126 -8.84 -3.56 3.37
CA HIS A 126 -7.68 -4.42 3.19
C HIS A 126 -7.93 -5.80 3.84
N PRO A 127 -7.57 -6.91 3.17
CA PRO A 127 -7.57 -8.24 3.77
C PRO A 127 -6.68 -8.29 5.01
N ASN A 128 -7.18 -8.91 6.08
CA ASN A 128 -6.45 -8.98 7.35
C ASN A 128 -6.84 -10.27 8.10
N ALA A 129 -6.15 -10.55 9.21
CA ALA A 129 -6.57 -11.58 10.15
C ALA A 129 -7.70 -11.11 11.07
N PHE A 130 -7.87 -9.80 11.25
CA PHE A 130 -8.89 -9.18 12.12
C PHE A 130 -9.82 -8.27 11.33
N SER A 131 -11.02 -8.01 11.87
CA SER A 131 -11.99 -7.06 11.32
C SER A 131 -12.05 -5.79 12.17
N GLY A 132 -11.82 -4.63 11.57
CA GLY A 132 -11.85 -3.33 12.26
C GLY A 132 -11.56 -2.17 11.32
N VAL A 133 -12.01 -0.98 11.66
CA VAL A 133 -11.67 0.22 10.89
C VAL A 133 -10.17 0.51 11.03
N ILE A 134 -9.55 0.91 9.94
CA ILE A 134 -8.13 1.27 9.89
C ILE A 134 -7.98 2.71 10.34
N GLU A 135 -7.29 2.90 11.44
CA GLU A 135 -6.90 4.22 11.87
C GLU A 135 -5.66 4.69 11.10
N ALA A 136 -5.62 5.99 10.76
CA ALA A 136 -4.59 6.53 9.89
C ALA A 136 -3.24 6.62 10.60
N ASN A 137 -2.36 5.68 10.33
CA ASN A 137 -1.00 5.62 10.90
C ASN A 137 0.07 5.12 9.92
N SER A 138 -0.20 5.09 8.61
CA SER A 138 0.80 4.70 7.61
C SER A 138 1.93 5.72 7.50
N LEU A 139 3.10 5.27 7.03
CA LEU A 139 4.27 6.12 6.82
C LEU A 139 4.28 6.68 5.39
N ALA A 140 4.71 7.93 5.25
CA ALA A 140 5.14 8.44 3.96
C ALA A 140 6.45 7.78 3.54
N CYS A 141 6.63 7.51 2.23
CA CYS A 141 7.79 6.79 1.74
C CYS A 141 8.22 7.25 0.34
N ASN A 142 9.51 7.18 0.05
CA ASN A 142 10.06 7.27 -1.30
C ASN A 142 11.04 6.13 -1.55
N GLU A 143 10.96 5.55 -2.75
CA GLU A 143 11.96 4.64 -3.29
C GLU A 143 12.78 5.37 -4.36
N ILE A 144 14.10 5.41 -4.19
CA ILE A 144 15.01 6.23 -5.01
C ILE A 144 16.24 5.41 -5.39
N ASN A 145 16.55 5.35 -6.68
CA ASN A 145 17.86 4.91 -7.15
C ASN A 145 18.85 6.08 -7.18
N TYR A 146 20.06 5.84 -6.66
CA TYR A 146 21.21 6.74 -6.82
C TYR A 146 22.21 6.05 -7.74
N HIS A 147 22.44 6.66 -8.91
CA HIS A 147 23.34 6.17 -9.94
C HIS A 147 24.63 6.96 -9.88
N PHE A 148 25.72 6.28 -9.54
CA PHE A 148 27.07 6.87 -9.54
C PHE A 148 27.79 6.52 -10.82
N SER A 149 28.50 7.53 -11.37
CA SER A 149 29.33 7.40 -12.58
C SER A 149 30.73 7.89 -12.31
N GLY A 150 31.69 7.04 -12.57
CA GLY A 150 33.11 7.28 -12.35
C GLY A 150 33.93 6.96 -13.61
N ARG A 151 35.16 6.44 -13.42
CA ARG A 151 36.09 6.12 -14.49
C ARG A 151 36.77 4.77 -14.25
N ALA A 152 36.66 3.86 -15.22
CA ALA A 152 37.37 2.60 -15.16
C ALA A 152 38.87 2.76 -15.31
N ALA A 153 39.63 1.90 -14.65
CA ALA A 153 41.07 1.76 -14.79
C ALA A 153 41.49 0.33 -14.38
N HIS A 154 42.68 -0.07 -14.79
CA HIS A 154 43.27 -1.30 -14.26
C HIS A 154 43.74 -1.05 -12.82
N ALA A 155 43.11 -1.73 -11.86
CA ALA A 155 43.24 -1.41 -10.43
C ALA A 155 44.66 -1.55 -9.89
N SER A 156 45.53 -2.38 -10.51
CA SER A 156 46.95 -2.50 -10.10
C SER A 156 47.93 -1.76 -11.02
N ALA A 157 47.66 -1.68 -12.32
CA ALA A 157 48.58 -1.06 -13.27
C ALA A 157 48.42 0.46 -13.35
N SER A 158 47.21 0.98 -13.24
CA SER A 158 46.91 2.42 -13.38
C SER A 158 45.83 2.89 -12.40
N PRO A 159 45.90 2.56 -11.09
CA PRO A 159 44.84 2.90 -10.13
C PRO A 159 44.59 4.41 -10.02
N HIS A 160 45.61 5.21 -10.20
CA HIS A 160 45.54 6.70 -10.13
C HIS A 160 44.66 7.33 -11.22
N LEU A 161 44.35 6.60 -12.28
CA LEU A 161 43.43 7.02 -13.35
C LEU A 161 41.97 6.64 -13.09
N GLY A 162 41.71 5.74 -12.15
CA GLY A 162 40.38 5.28 -11.81
C GLY A 162 39.62 6.25 -10.89
N ARG A 163 38.30 6.22 -10.99
CA ARG A 163 37.37 6.84 -10.03
C ARG A 163 36.24 5.84 -9.82
N SER A 164 36.21 5.25 -8.62
CA SER A 164 35.29 4.13 -8.33
C SER A 164 33.90 4.64 -7.96
N ALA A 165 32.93 4.31 -8.79
CA ALA A 165 31.52 4.53 -8.48
C ALA A 165 31.03 3.64 -7.33
N LEU A 166 31.61 2.46 -7.14
CA LEU A 166 31.28 1.57 -6.03
C LEU A 166 31.77 2.14 -4.70
N ASP A 167 32.97 2.75 -4.65
CA ASP A 167 33.46 3.42 -3.45
C ASP A 167 32.55 4.61 -3.08
N ALA A 168 32.00 5.32 -4.08
CA ALA A 168 31.01 6.35 -3.84
C ALA A 168 29.72 5.81 -3.18
N VAL A 169 29.24 4.65 -3.63
CA VAL A 169 28.10 3.95 -3.01
C VAL A 169 28.41 3.58 -1.56
N GLU A 170 29.60 3.04 -1.29
CA GLU A 170 30.02 2.68 0.08
C GLU A 170 30.10 3.92 0.98
N LEU A 171 30.70 5.02 0.50
CA LEU A 171 30.76 6.29 1.23
C LEU A 171 29.36 6.84 1.51
N MET A 172 28.43 6.79 0.54
CA MET A 172 27.04 7.18 0.74
C MET A 172 26.37 6.33 1.82
N ASN A 173 26.54 5.01 1.77
CA ASN A 173 25.94 4.08 2.74
C ASN A 173 26.47 4.34 4.15
N VAL A 174 27.78 4.59 4.31
CA VAL A 174 28.37 4.96 5.58
C VAL A 174 27.83 6.30 6.08
N GLY A 175 27.75 7.32 5.20
CA GLY A 175 27.19 8.63 5.54
C GLY A 175 25.74 8.56 6.02
N VAL A 176 24.90 7.78 5.35
CA VAL A 176 23.51 7.53 5.76
C VAL A 176 23.45 6.79 7.10
N ASN A 177 24.33 5.82 7.35
CA ASN A 177 24.39 5.11 8.63
C ASN A 177 24.72 6.06 9.79
N TYR A 178 25.63 7.01 9.62
CA TYR A 178 25.87 8.06 10.63
C TYR A 178 24.67 9.01 10.78
N MET A 179 23.96 9.33 9.70
CA MET A 179 22.77 10.18 9.78
C MET A 179 21.64 9.55 10.62
N ARG A 180 21.60 8.21 10.75
CA ARG A 180 20.57 7.51 11.57
C ARG A 180 20.57 7.97 13.04
N GLU A 181 21.71 8.39 13.59
CA GLU A 181 21.80 8.95 14.93
C GLU A 181 21.10 10.32 15.07
N HIS A 182 20.78 10.97 13.93
CA HIS A 182 20.30 12.34 13.86
C HIS A 182 18.99 12.47 13.06
N MET A 183 18.16 11.42 13.08
CA MET A 183 16.83 11.40 12.49
C MET A 183 15.78 10.99 13.52
N PRO A 184 14.48 11.30 13.32
CA PRO A 184 13.42 10.85 14.22
C PRO A 184 13.41 9.32 14.37
N SER A 185 13.16 8.82 15.58
CA SER A 185 13.08 7.37 15.86
C SER A 185 12.00 6.65 15.06
N SER A 186 10.97 7.36 14.61
CA SER A 186 9.91 6.87 13.73
C SER A 186 10.32 6.77 12.25
N ALA A 187 11.42 7.41 11.84
CA ALA A 187 11.92 7.32 10.48
C ALA A 187 12.67 6.01 10.24
N ARG A 188 12.66 5.52 9.00
CA ARG A 188 13.41 4.34 8.58
C ARG A 188 14.06 4.58 7.23
N ILE A 189 15.28 4.08 7.07
CA ILE A 189 16.00 4.11 5.80
C ILE A 189 16.60 2.72 5.59
N HIS A 190 16.31 2.12 4.44
CA HIS A 190 16.89 0.86 4.01
C HIS A 190 17.53 1.04 2.65
N TYR A 191 18.53 0.22 2.31
CA TYR A 191 19.13 0.27 0.99
C TYR A 191 19.56 -1.12 0.50
N ALA A 192 19.67 -1.24 -0.81
CA ALA A 192 20.26 -2.39 -1.49
C ALA A 192 21.13 -1.91 -2.64
N VAL A 193 22.32 -2.48 -2.80
CA VAL A 193 23.14 -2.24 -3.98
C VAL A 193 22.58 -3.09 -5.12
N THR A 194 22.10 -2.42 -6.18
CA THR A 194 21.44 -3.09 -7.32
C THR A 194 22.36 -3.28 -8.53
N ASP A 195 23.42 -2.47 -8.65
CA ASP A 195 24.51 -2.64 -9.62
C ASP A 195 25.84 -2.30 -8.95
N THR A 196 26.75 -3.24 -8.92
CA THR A 196 28.11 -3.05 -8.37
C THR A 196 29.11 -2.62 -9.44
N GLY A 197 28.70 -2.48 -10.69
CA GLY A 197 29.59 -2.12 -11.81
C GLY A 197 30.45 -3.26 -12.36
N GLY A 198 30.25 -4.49 -11.88
CA GLY A 198 30.94 -5.68 -12.34
C GLY A 198 31.49 -6.56 -11.23
N HIS A 199 32.04 -7.73 -11.59
CA HIS A 199 32.51 -8.74 -10.66
C HIS A 199 34.04 -8.84 -10.56
N SER A 200 34.79 -8.12 -11.41
CA SER A 200 36.25 -8.24 -11.50
C SER A 200 36.94 -7.22 -10.59
N PRO A 201 37.60 -7.65 -9.49
CA PRO A 201 38.18 -6.72 -8.51
C PRO A 201 39.43 -5.98 -9.05
N ASN A 202 39.97 -6.40 -10.19
CA ASN A 202 41.09 -5.74 -10.87
C ASN A 202 40.64 -4.62 -11.84
N VAL A 203 39.35 -4.32 -11.90
CA VAL A 203 38.76 -3.22 -12.68
C VAL A 203 38.13 -2.24 -11.73
N VAL A 204 38.54 -0.96 -11.76
CA VAL A 204 37.87 0.12 -11.04
C VAL A 204 36.47 0.33 -11.64
N GLN A 205 35.44 0.29 -10.83
CA GLN A 205 34.04 0.30 -11.30
C GLN A 205 33.65 1.71 -11.78
N ALA A 206 33.33 1.82 -13.08
CA ALA A 206 32.92 3.10 -13.68
C ALA A 206 31.46 3.47 -13.42
N ARG A 207 30.64 2.53 -12.95
CA ARG A 207 29.25 2.77 -12.58
C ARG A 207 28.90 1.91 -11.37
N ALA A 208 27.98 2.39 -10.56
CA ALA A 208 27.31 1.61 -9.52
C ALA A 208 25.96 2.24 -9.20
N THR A 209 25.01 1.43 -8.73
CA THR A 209 23.69 1.90 -8.34
C THR A 209 23.31 1.33 -6.99
N VAL A 210 22.81 2.20 -6.12
CA VAL A 210 22.20 1.83 -4.85
C VAL A 210 20.76 2.34 -4.81
N ARG A 211 19.84 1.48 -4.36
CA ARG A 211 18.43 1.80 -4.16
C ARG A 211 18.18 2.06 -2.69
N TYR A 212 17.53 3.15 -2.40
CA TYR A 212 17.12 3.55 -1.06
C TYR A 212 15.60 3.52 -0.92
N LEU A 213 15.10 3.03 0.22
CA LEU A 213 13.74 3.17 0.67
C LEU A 213 13.74 4.02 1.93
N ILE A 214 13.19 5.23 1.82
CA ILE A 214 13.20 6.26 2.86
C ILE A 214 11.78 6.43 3.38
N ARG A 215 11.58 6.34 4.70
CA ARG A 215 10.27 6.44 5.34
C ARG A 215 10.27 7.44 6.48
N ALA A 216 9.22 8.22 6.56
CA ALA A 216 8.97 9.13 7.68
C ALA A 216 7.48 9.09 8.08
N ARG A 217 7.15 9.58 9.28
CA ARG A 217 5.78 9.56 9.79
C ARG A 217 4.84 10.44 8.97
N GLU A 218 5.36 11.55 8.45
CA GLU A 218 4.58 12.55 7.72
C GLU A 218 5.31 13.00 6.46
N LEU A 219 4.56 13.37 5.45
CA LEU A 219 5.08 13.79 4.14
C LEU A 219 6.09 14.94 4.22
N PRO A 220 5.88 16.04 4.99
CA PRO A 220 6.89 17.09 5.11
C PRO A 220 8.21 16.59 5.74
N ALA A 221 8.15 15.67 6.70
CA ALA A 221 9.33 15.08 7.31
C ALA A 221 10.08 14.15 6.33
N LEU A 222 9.34 13.42 5.48
CA LEU A 222 9.92 12.62 4.40
C LEU A 222 10.72 13.49 3.44
N GLN A 223 10.17 14.61 2.98
CA GLN A 223 10.82 15.53 2.05
C GLN A 223 12.15 16.08 2.62
N GLN A 224 12.14 16.45 3.90
CA GLN A 224 13.37 16.87 4.58
C GLN A 224 14.39 15.75 4.67
N LEU A 225 13.97 14.53 4.94
CA LEU A 225 14.85 13.36 5.07
C LEU A 225 15.47 12.98 3.71
N VAL A 226 14.67 12.98 2.63
CA VAL A 226 15.15 12.75 1.25
C VAL A 226 16.23 13.78 0.89
N LYS A 227 16.00 15.05 1.14
CA LYS A 227 16.99 16.12 0.89
C LYS A 227 18.32 15.88 1.63
N ARG A 228 18.26 15.34 2.86
CA ARG A 228 19.47 14.99 3.61
C ARG A 228 20.22 13.82 2.99
N VAL A 229 19.50 12.81 2.49
CA VAL A 229 20.09 11.67 1.77
C VAL A 229 20.72 12.15 0.45
N ASP A 230 20.05 13.02 -0.29
CA ASP A 230 20.61 13.64 -1.51
C ASP A 230 21.90 14.39 -1.25
N ASN A 231 21.98 15.14 -0.15
CA ASN A 231 23.21 15.84 0.25
C ASN A 231 24.36 14.87 0.57
N ILE A 232 24.06 13.73 1.18
CA ILE A 232 25.05 12.67 1.46
C ILE A 232 25.53 12.05 0.14
N ALA A 233 24.62 11.76 -0.81
CA ALA A 233 24.97 11.25 -2.11
C ALA A 233 25.90 12.22 -2.88
N ALA A 234 25.58 13.51 -2.87
CA ALA A 234 26.42 14.54 -3.46
C ALA A 234 27.80 14.63 -2.79
N GLY A 235 27.84 14.55 -1.45
CA GLY A 235 29.10 14.50 -0.68
C GLY A 235 29.95 13.27 -1.02
N ALA A 236 29.34 12.09 -1.14
CA ALA A 236 30.03 10.86 -1.54
C ALA A 236 30.63 10.98 -2.96
N ALA A 237 29.86 11.53 -3.89
CA ALA A 237 30.32 11.78 -5.25
C ALA A 237 31.53 12.74 -5.28
N LEU A 238 31.47 13.82 -4.47
CA LEU A 238 32.56 14.78 -4.36
C LEU A 238 33.85 14.13 -3.78
N MET A 239 33.72 13.33 -2.71
CA MET A 239 34.84 12.64 -2.07
C MET A 239 35.52 11.62 -2.99
N SER A 240 34.78 10.97 -3.86
CA SER A 240 35.28 9.94 -4.79
C SER A 240 35.61 10.50 -6.19
N GLU A 241 35.42 11.79 -6.42
CA GLU A 241 35.58 12.45 -7.74
C GLU A 241 34.71 11.79 -8.83
N THR A 242 33.48 11.35 -8.46
CA THR A 242 32.48 10.78 -9.34
C THR A 242 31.32 11.75 -9.54
N THR A 243 30.31 11.37 -10.31
CA THR A 243 29.03 12.09 -10.41
C THR A 243 27.89 11.21 -9.92
N VAL A 244 26.82 11.83 -9.43
CA VAL A 244 25.61 11.13 -9.00
C VAL A 244 24.37 11.73 -9.63
N THR A 245 23.42 10.88 -10.02
CA THR A 245 22.05 11.26 -10.37
C THR A 245 21.09 10.43 -9.55
N SER A 246 19.94 11.00 -9.16
CA SER A 246 18.88 10.31 -8.46
C SER A 246 17.67 10.12 -9.37
N GLN A 247 16.98 8.97 -9.20
CA GLN A 247 15.74 8.64 -9.89
C GLN A 247 14.73 8.15 -8.86
N VAL A 248 13.66 8.92 -8.65
CA VAL A 248 12.50 8.46 -7.86
C VAL A 248 11.76 7.39 -8.64
N LEU A 249 11.51 6.25 -8.02
CA LEU A 249 10.78 5.11 -8.60
C LEU A 249 9.33 5.10 -8.17
N SER A 250 9.08 5.31 -6.89
CA SER A 250 7.76 5.33 -6.28
C SER A 250 7.72 6.28 -5.09
N GLY A 251 6.52 6.64 -4.64
CA GLY A 251 6.37 7.48 -3.47
C GLY A 251 4.93 7.52 -2.97
N ASP A 252 4.77 7.36 -1.66
CA ASP A 252 3.50 7.36 -0.98
C ASP A 252 3.47 8.46 0.07
N ALA A 253 2.35 9.17 0.20
CA ALA A 253 2.10 10.02 1.34
C ALA A 253 1.61 9.19 2.54
N ASN A 254 1.75 9.71 3.75
CA ASN A 254 1.09 9.11 4.91
C ASN A 254 -0.43 9.27 4.82
N LEU A 255 -1.17 8.34 5.42
CA LEU A 255 -2.63 8.43 5.52
C LEU A 255 -3.06 9.65 6.36
N ILE A 256 -4.05 10.38 5.87
CA ILE A 256 -4.81 11.38 6.61
C ILE A 256 -6.14 10.76 7.03
N GLY A 257 -6.36 10.60 8.32
CA GLY A 257 -7.60 10.03 8.87
C GLY A 257 -8.78 11.00 8.79
N ASN A 258 -9.98 10.44 9.00
CA ASN A 258 -11.21 11.21 9.12
C ASN A 258 -12.12 10.54 10.17
N SER A 259 -12.20 11.14 11.36
CA SER A 259 -12.90 10.52 12.51
C SER A 259 -14.38 10.28 12.23
N LEU A 260 -15.03 11.21 11.52
CA LEU A 260 -16.44 11.05 11.16
C LEU A 260 -16.63 9.80 10.28
N LEU A 261 -15.83 9.66 9.24
CA LEU A 261 -15.93 8.51 8.34
C LEU A 261 -15.57 7.19 9.04
N GLU A 262 -14.56 7.22 9.90
CA GLU A 262 -14.15 6.08 10.72
C GLU A 262 -15.27 5.62 11.66
N GLU A 263 -15.93 6.56 12.35
CA GLU A 263 -17.09 6.28 13.23
C GLU A 263 -18.30 5.74 12.45
N ARG A 264 -18.59 6.32 11.27
CA ARG A 264 -19.69 5.82 10.41
C ARG A 264 -19.40 4.39 9.91
N MET A 265 -18.21 4.13 9.43
CA MET A 265 -17.81 2.80 8.95
C MET A 265 -17.78 1.78 10.10
N GLN A 266 -17.30 2.15 11.28
CA GLN A 266 -17.33 1.31 12.47
C GLN A 266 -18.74 0.92 12.87
N ALA A 267 -19.71 1.85 12.83
CA ALA A 267 -21.10 1.57 13.13
C ALA A 267 -21.69 0.52 12.16
N HIS A 268 -21.37 0.60 10.86
CA HIS A 268 -21.79 -0.41 9.88
C HIS A 268 -21.09 -1.76 10.09
N LEU A 269 -19.81 -1.74 10.44
CA LEU A 269 -19.07 -2.97 10.78
C LEU A 269 -19.66 -3.66 12.01
N GLU A 270 -19.99 -2.92 13.07
CA GLU A 270 -20.63 -3.44 14.29
C GLU A 270 -22.04 -3.99 14.02
N LEU A 271 -22.82 -3.32 13.17
CA LEU A 271 -24.17 -3.76 12.78
C LEU A 271 -24.12 -5.07 11.99
N LEU A 272 -23.17 -5.22 11.07
CA LEU A 272 -23.02 -6.41 10.23
C LEU A 272 -22.30 -7.55 10.97
N GLY A 273 -21.47 -7.21 11.94
CA GLY A 273 -20.63 -8.14 12.68
C GLY A 273 -19.48 -8.74 11.89
N PRO A 274 -18.68 -9.62 12.51
CA PRO A 274 -17.59 -10.34 11.85
C PRO A 274 -18.15 -11.38 10.87
N PRO A 275 -17.31 -11.88 9.93
CA PRO A 275 -17.74 -12.94 9.02
C PRO A 275 -18.20 -14.19 9.79
N PRO A 276 -19.33 -14.82 9.40
CA PRO A 276 -19.89 -15.98 10.10
C PRO A 276 -19.14 -17.26 9.71
N PHE A 277 -17.97 -17.48 10.27
CA PHE A 277 -17.13 -18.66 10.00
C PHE A 277 -17.75 -19.94 10.55
N SER A 278 -17.78 -20.98 9.71
CA SER A 278 -18.21 -22.33 10.08
C SER A 278 -17.08 -23.12 10.76
N GLU A 279 -17.41 -24.27 11.33
CA GLU A 279 -16.45 -25.22 11.90
C GLU A 279 -15.43 -25.69 10.84
N ALA A 280 -15.88 -26.04 9.64
CA ALA A 280 -15.00 -26.47 8.56
C ALA A 280 -13.97 -25.39 8.15
N GLU A 281 -14.33 -24.10 8.23
CA GLU A 281 -13.41 -22.98 7.97
C GLU A 281 -12.42 -22.80 9.12
N ARG A 282 -12.85 -23.06 10.36
CA ARG A 282 -11.95 -23.07 11.52
C ARG A 282 -10.96 -24.24 11.45
N ASP A 283 -11.42 -25.44 11.08
CA ASP A 283 -10.55 -26.60 10.87
C ASP A 283 -9.54 -26.36 9.75
N TYR A 284 -9.95 -25.66 8.69
CA TYR A 284 -9.05 -25.24 7.63
C TYR A 284 -7.99 -24.25 8.16
N ALA A 285 -8.39 -23.24 8.91
CA ALA A 285 -7.49 -22.25 9.50
C ALA A 285 -6.51 -22.90 10.51
N ALA A 286 -6.94 -23.91 11.25
CA ALA A 286 -6.11 -24.66 12.19
C ALA A 286 -4.89 -25.30 11.50
N ARG A 287 -5.03 -25.79 10.27
CA ARG A 287 -3.91 -26.39 9.51
C ARG A 287 -2.81 -25.36 9.21
N PHE A 288 -3.18 -24.11 8.95
CA PHE A 288 -2.21 -23.03 8.77
C PHE A 288 -1.61 -22.57 10.10
N GLN A 289 -2.43 -22.47 11.15
CA GLN A 289 -1.93 -22.04 12.45
C GLN A 289 -0.94 -23.04 13.06
N GLN A 290 -1.10 -24.35 12.79
CA GLN A 290 -0.18 -25.39 13.26
C GLN A 290 1.26 -25.27 12.74
N ILE A 291 1.46 -24.60 11.61
CA ILE A 291 2.79 -24.38 10.99
C ILE A 291 3.38 -23.00 11.33
N LEU A 292 2.66 -22.18 12.10
CA LEU A 292 3.12 -20.88 12.56
C LEU A 292 3.81 -21.00 13.93
N SER A 293 4.73 -20.07 14.19
CA SER A 293 5.35 -19.97 15.51
C SER A 293 4.44 -19.25 16.50
N GLN A 294 4.73 -19.39 17.79
CA GLN A 294 4.04 -18.59 18.82
C GLN A 294 4.33 -17.10 18.68
N ASP A 295 5.50 -16.72 18.13
CA ASP A 295 5.85 -15.33 17.88
C ASP A 295 5.03 -14.74 16.74
N ASP A 296 4.71 -15.50 15.69
CA ASP A 296 3.80 -15.07 14.62
C ASP A 296 2.41 -14.75 15.18
N LEU A 297 1.87 -15.64 16.01
CA LEU A 297 0.59 -15.43 16.68
C LEU A 297 0.64 -14.21 17.61
N LYS A 298 1.66 -14.12 18.45
CA LYS A 298 1.83 -13.00 19.37
C LYS A 298 1.93 -11.67 18.63
N SER A 299 2.72 -11.60 17.55
CA SER A 299 2.89 -10.40 16.74
C SER A 299 1.55 -9.93 16.11
N ALA A 300 0.70 -10.87 15.70
CA ALA A 300 -0.62 -10.55 15.15
C ALA A 300 -1.52 -9.83 16.17
N TYR A 301 -1.50 -10.26 17.44
CA TYR A 301 -2.27 -9.64 18.52
C TYR A 301 -1.64 -8.33 19.02
N ASP A 302 -0.31 -8.31 19.21
CA ASP A 302 0.44 -7.13 19.68
C ASP A 302 0.21 -5.92 18.77
N ARG A 303 0.09 -6.15 17.45
CA ARG A 303 -0.21 -5.10 16.47
C ARG A 303 -1.47 -4.31 16.78
N TYR A 304 -2.43 -4.92 17.45
CA TYR A 304 -3.71 -4.31 17.81
C TYR A 304 -3.87 -4.08 19.32
N GLY A 305 -2.81 -4.27 20.11
CA GLY A 305 -2.85 -4.13 21.56
C GLY A 305 -3.80 -5.12 22.23
N LEU A 306 -4.00 -6.29 21.63
CA LEU A 306 -4.92 -7.32 22.12
C LEU A 306 -4.20 -8.34 22.99
N PRO A 307 -4.86 -8.90 24.01
CA PRO A 307 -4.35 -10.08 24.72
C PRO A 307 -4.29 -11.27 23.77
N VAL A 308 -3.18 -12.02 23.81
CA VAL A 308 -2.96 -13.15 22.92
C VAL A 308 -3.90 -14.30 23.27
N ASP A 309 -4.63 -14.79 22.25
CA ASP A 309 -5.44 -16.00 22.33
C ASP A 309 -4.92 -17.04 21.33
N TYR A 310 -4.11 -17.99 21.82
CA TYR A 310 -3.49 -19.03 20.99
C TYR A 310 -4.48 -20.09 20.47
N HIS A 311 -5.74 -20.07 20.92
CA HIS A 311 -6.77 -21.00 20.49
C HIS A 311 -7.72 -20.44 19.44
N ARG A 312 -7.67 -19.13 19.23
CA ARG A 312 -8.52 -18.47 18.23
C ARG A 312 -7.92 -18.60 16.84
N LEU A 313 -8.64 -19.26 15.96
CA LEU A 313 -8.19 -19.61 14.61
C LEU A 313 -8.50 -18.51 13.60
N LEU A 314 -9.69 -17.93 13.68
CA LEU A 314 -10.23 -16.86 12.83
C LEU A 314 -10.84 -15.77 13.71
N CYS A 315 -10.83 -14.54 13.25
CA CYS A 315 -11.43 -13.41 13.99
C CYS A 315 -12.97 -13.48 13.94
N ASP A 316 -13.60 -13.71 15.06
CA ASP A 316 -15.05 -13.76 15.27
C ASP A 316 -15.59 -12.60 16.13
N PHE A 317 -14.86 -11.49 16.13
CA PHE A 317 -15.22 -10.25 16.81
C PHE A 317 -14.81 -9.04 15.97
N VAL A 318 -15.30 -7.87 16.35
CA VAL A 318 -14.95 -6.60 15.73
C VAL A 318 -13.95 -5.87 16.62
N LEU A 319 -12.86 -5.36 16.02
CA LEU A 319 -11.91 -4.50 16.73
C LEU A 319 -12.58 -3.18 17.13
N LEU A 320 -12.29 -2.71 18.33
CA LEU A 320 -12.75 -1.40 18.76
C LEU A 320 -12.02 -0.31 17.99
N LEU A 321 -12.73 0.76 17.65
CA LEU A 321 -12.12 2.00 17.17
C LEU A 321 -11.34 2.67 18.32
N ARG A 322 -10.27 3.41 18.00
CA ARG A 322 -9.42 4.14 18.98
C ARG A 322 -8.79 3.25 20.05
N ARG A 323 -8.09 2.23 19.62
CA ARG A 323 -7.27 1.37 20.45
C ARG A 323 -5.81 1.87 20.52
N PRO A 324 -5.03 1.45 21.54
CA PRO A 324 -3.60 1.75 21.57
C PRO A 324 -2.89 1.21 20.33
N TYR A 325 -2.07 2.04 19.72
CA TYR A 325 -1.30 1.63 18.53
C TYR A 325 -0.01 0.91 18.86
N SER A 326 0.37 0.00 18.00
CA SER A 326 1.76 -0.34 17.77
C SER A 326 2.38 0.71 16.83
N ASP A 327 3.58 1.18 17.15
CA ASP A 327 4.32 2.16 16.33
C ASP A 327 4.75 1.64 14.95
N MET A 328 4.42 0.40 14.62
CA MET A 328 4.90 -0.29 13.43
C MET A 328 3.84 -0.34 12.37
N VAL A 329 4.03 0.47 11.36
CA VAL A 329 3.15 0.52 10.21
C VAL A 329 3.95 0.55 8.90
N GLY A 330 3.35 -0.05 7.87
CA GLY A 330 3.83 0.04 6.49
C GLY A 330 3.48 1.38 5.85
N SER A 331 3.71 1.46 4.56
CA SER A 331 3.23 2.52 3.68
C SER A 331 2.14 1.95 2.78
N THR A 332 1.28 2.80 2.25
CA THR A 332 0.31 2.47 1.22
C THR A 332 0.05 3.71 0.37
N ASP A 333 -0.12 3.53 -0.93
CA ASP A 333 -0.40 4.63 -1.85
C ASP A 333 -1.85 5.19 -1.71
N VAL A 334 -2.73 4.53 -0.93
CA VAL A 334 -3.99 5.13 -0.45
C VAL A 334 -3.72 6.40 0.36
N GLY A 335 -2.55 6.49 1.00
CA GLY A 335 -2.09 7.70 1.65
C GLY A 335 -2.16 8.92 0.72
N SER A 336 -1.65 8.81 -0.50
CA SER A 336 -1.69 9.90 -1.49
C SER A 336 -3.12 10.33 -1.83
N VAL A 337 -4.07 9.39 -1.95
CA VAL A 337 -5.50 9.71 -2.14
C VAL A 337 -6.05 10.48 -0.93
N SER A 338 -5.70 10.07 0.28
CA SER A 338 -6.20 10.68 1.52
C SER A 338 -5.77 12.13 1.72
N TRP A 339 -4.73 12.60 1.04
CA TRP A 339 -4.34 14.01 1.05
C TRP A 339 -5.24 14.91 0.20
N VAL A 340 -5.93 14.35 -0.78
CA VAL A 340 -6.78 15.11 -1.71
C VAL A 340 -8.27 14.84 -1.52
N VAL A 341 -8.62 13.69 -0.93
CA VAL A 341 -10.00 13.26 -0.69
C VAL A 341 -10.15 12.70 0.74
N PRO A 342 -11.16 13.10 1.52
CA PRO A 342 -11.48 12.41 2.78
C PRO A 342 -11.63 10.91 2.56
N THR A 343 -10.84 10.11 3.26
CA THR A 343 -10.68 8.67 2.98
C THR A 343 -10.90 7.84 4.25
N VAL A 344 -11.53 6.68 4.10
CA VAL A 344 -11.70 5.69 5.16
C VAL A 344 -11.46 4.28 4.64
N GLN A 345 -10.88 3.42 5.50
CA GLN A 345 -10.58 2.03 5.19
C GLN A 345 -11.02 1.08 6.31
N VAL A 346 -11.36 -0.18 5.95
CA VAL A 346 -11.65 -1.24 6.89
C VAL A 346 -10.77 -2.46 6.67
N TYR A 347 -10.30 -3.10 7.73
CA TYR A 347 -9.75 -4.44 7.70
C TYR A 347 -10.87 -5.47 7.69
N GLY A 348 -10.78 -6.46 6.81
CA GLY A 348 -11.68 -7.61 6.75
C GLY A 348 -10.95 -8.90 7.11
N ALA A 349 -11.48 -9.68 8.06
CA ALA A 349 -10.92 -10.98 8.42
C ALA A 349 -11.10 -11.98 7.27
N THR A 350 -10.00 -12.44 6.68
CA THR A 350 -9.98 -13.30 5.48
C THR A 350 -9.09 -14.53 5.62
N TYR A 351 -8.23 -14.60 6.63
CA TYR A 351 -7.28 -15.69 6.82
C TYR A 351 -6.99 -15.97 8.31
N ALA A 352 -6.33 -17.10 8.59
CA ALA A 352 -6.00 -17.55 9.93
C ALA A 352 -5.14 -16.52 10.69
N ILE A 353 -5.47 -16.27 11.96
CA ILE A 353 -4.71 -15.38 12.84
C ILE A 353 -3.27 -15.89 12.95
N GLY A 354 -2.30 -14.97 12.85
CA GLY A 354 -0.88 -15.25 12.84
C GLY A 354 -0.29 -15.45 11.45
N THR A 355 -1.10 -15.58 10.39
CA THR A 355 -0.59 -15.71 9.01
C THR A 355 0.27 -14.49 8.66
N PRO A 356 1.56 -14.66 8.30
CA PRO A 356 2.41 -13.55 7.89
C PRO A 356 1.93 -12.90 6.60
N GLY A 357 1.99 -11.59 6.52
CA GLY A 357 1.85 -10.88 5.24
C GLY A 357 3.00 -11.20 4.29
N HIS A 358 2.79 -11.02 2.99
CA HIS A 358 3.79 -11.25 1.93
C HIS A 358 4.39 -12.65 2.00
N SER A 359 3.56 -13.66 2.23
CA SER A 359 3.98 -15.04 2.41
C SER A 359 3.18 -16.02 1.56
N TRP A 360 3.76 -17.19 1.30
CA TRP A 360 3.05 -18.28 0.62
C TRP A 360 1.83 -18.76 1.42
N GLN A 361 1.87 -18.66 2.76
CA GLN A 361 0.75 -19.03 3.63
C GLN A 361 -0.47 -18.15 3.35
N LEU A 362 -0.27 -16.86 3.13
CA LEU A 362 -1.37 -15.96 2.80
C LEU A 362 -1.92 -16.26 1.40
N VAL A 363 -1.04 -16.45 0.41
CA VAL A 363 -1.45 -16.81 -0.97
C VAL A 363 -2.26 -18.10 -0.97
N ALA A 364 -1.83 -19.12 -0.20
CA ALA A 364 -2.54 -20.40 -0.11
C ALA A 364 -3.98 -20.25 0.39
N GLN A 365 -4.25 -19.29 1.27
CA GLN A 365 -5.57 -19.04 1.86
C GLN A 365 -6.45 -18.12 0.99
N GLY A 366 -5.93 -17.46 -0.03
CA GLY A 366 -6.62 -16.43 -0.81
C GLY A 366 -7.84 -16.91 -1.63
N LYS A 367 -8.10 -18.21 -1.71
CA LYS A 367 -9.28 -18.82 -2.35
C LYS A 367 -10.18 -19.59 -1.37
N ALA A 368 -9.83 -19.62 -0.09
CA ALA A 368 -10.56 -20.35 0.92
C ALA A 368 -12.00 -19.79 1.12
N ALA A 369 -12.90 -20.64 1.60
CA ALA A 369 -14.26 -20.21 1.93
C ALA A 369 -14.28 -19.09 2.99
N ALA A 370 -13.37 -19.13 3.97
CA ALA A 370 -13.19 -18.06 4.95
C ALA A 370 -12.80 -16.74 4.27
N ALA A 371 -11.87 -16.78 3.30
CA ALA A 371 -11.45 -15.59 2.55
C ALA A 371 -12.62 -14.96 1.78
N HIS A 372 -13.44 -15.78 1.12
CA HIS A 372 -14.63 -15.31 0.41
C HIS A 372 -15.67 -14.69 1.35
N LYS A 373 -15.87 -15.25 2.56
CA LYS A 373 -16.78 -14.68 3.57
C LYS A 373 -16.29 -13.32 4.06
N GLY A 374 -14.99 -13.19 4.34
CA GLY A 374 -14.37 -11.93 4.70
C GLY A 374 -14.48 -10.88 3.59
N MET A 375 -14.23 -11.28 2.34
CA MET A 375 -14.40 -10.44 1.15
C MET A 375 -15.83 -9.92 1.01
N ILE A 376 -16.84 -10.79 1.13
CA ILE A 376 -18.26 -10.41 1.03
C ILE A 376 -18.64 -9.49 2.20
N ASN A 377 -18.15 -9.76 3.40
CA ASN A 377 -18.40 -8.92 4.57
C ASN A 377 -17.83 -7.51 4.35
N ALA A 378 -16.59 -7.39 3.88
CA ALA A 378 -15.95 -6.11 3.55
C ALA A 378 -16.72 -5.35 2.46
N ALA A 379 -17.18 -6.04 1.41
CA ALA A 379 -18.01 -5.43 0.37
C ALA A 379 -19.31 -4.83 0.94
N LYS A 380 -19.98 -5.55 1.86
CA LYS A 380 -21.17 -5.05 2.53
C LYS A 380 -20.90 -3.82 3.40
N ILE A 381 -19.79 -3.81 4.16
CA ILE A 381 -19.40 -2.69 5.00
C ILE A 381 -19.14 -1.44 4.15
N MET A 382 -18.33 -1.56 3.08
CA MET A 382 -18.06 -0.46 2.16
C MET A 382 -19.34 0.06 1.50
N ALA A 383 -20.19 -0.84 0.99
CA ALA A 383 -21.46 -0.46 0.35
C ALA A 383 -22.41 0.23 1.33
N SER A 384 -22.56 -0.29 2.56
CA SER A 384 -23.42 0.30 3.57
C SER A 384 -22.92 1.69 3.99
N THR A 385 -21.61 1.86 4.15
CA THR A 385 -21.00 3.16 4.44
C THR A 385 -21.23 4.16 3.30
N ALA A 386 -21.03 3.75 2.05
CA ALA A 386 -21.27 4.59 0.88
C ALA A 386 -22.73 5.02 0.76
N VAL A 387 -23.67 4.07 0.96
CA VAL A 387 -25.11 4.33 0.92
C VAL A 387 -25.52 5.29 2.04
N ASP A 388 -25.00 5.12 3.24
CA ASP A 388 -25.26 6.02 4.37
C ASP A 388 -24.84 7.46 4.06
N LEU A 389 -23.65 7.64 3.51
CA LEU A 389 -23.12 8.95 3.10
C LEU A 389 -23.95 9.59 1.97
N LEU A 390 -24.40 8.79 1.00
CA LEU A 390 -25.24 9.28 -0.11
C LEU A 390 -26.65 9.67 0.35
N GLN A 391 -27.19 9.02 1.39
CA GLN A 391 -28.46 9.38 2.00
C GLN A 391 -28.37 10.58 2.95
N HIS A 392 -27.17 10.86 3.46
CA HIS A 392 -26.88 11.89 4.46
C HIS A 392 -25.74 12.82 3.99
N PRO A 393 -25.97 13.68 2.96
CA PRO A 393 -24.92 14.53 2.37
C PRO A 393 -24.32 15.52 3.38
N GLU A 394 -24.98 15.78 4.51
CA GLU A 394 -24.43 16.55 5.62
C GLU A 394 -23.17 15.89 6.22
N PHE A 395 -23.07 14.55 6.24
CA PHE A 395 -21.87 13.86 6.69
C PHE A 395 -20.70 14.05 5.71
N ILE A 396 -20.98 14.10 4.41
CA ILE A 396 -19.94 14.40 3.40
C ILE A 396 -19.40 15.82 3.64
N ALA A 397 -20.27 16.80 3.88
CA ALA A 397 -19.85 18.17 4.15
C ALA A 397 -19.00 18.28 5.43
N GLN A 398 -19.37 17.55 6.49
CA GLN A 398 -18.61 17.49 7.74
C GLN A 398 -17.26 16.78 7.54
N ALA A 399 -17.22 15.66 6.83
CA ALA A 399 -15.98 14.94 6.52
C ALA A 399 -14.99 15.82 5.73
N LYS A 400 -15.49 16.59 4.76
CA LYS A 400 -14.68 17.55 3.99
C LYS A 400 -14.18 18.71 4.85
N ALA A 401 -14.96 19.15 5.82
CA ALA A 401 -14.53 20.18 6.79
C ALA A 401 -13.40 19.63 7.69
N GLU A 402 -13.62 18.48 8.31
CA GLU A 402 -12.58 17.82 9.13
C GLU A 402 -11.29 17.57 8.34
N HIS A 403 -11.40 17.13 7.08
CA HIS A 403 -10.24 16.90 6.23
C HIS A 403 -9.41 18.18 6.03
N ARG A 404 -10.07 19.31 5.72
CA ARG A 404 -9.37 20.61 5.60
C ARG A 404 -8.71 21.02 6.91
N ASP A 405 -9.39 20.81 8.04
CA ASP A 405 -8.86 21.14 9.37
C ASP A 405 -7.62 20.29 9.70
N ARG A 406 -7.63 19.00 9.35
CA ARG A 406 -6.47 18.09 9.55
C ARG A 406 -5.28 18.43 8.67
N LEU A 407 -5.51 18.84 7.44
CA LEU A 407 -4.45 19.34 6.56
C LEU A 407 -3.85 20.66 7.07
N ASN A 408 -4.60 21.45 7.86
CA ASN A 408 -4.14 22.67 8.52
C ASN A 408 -3.36 23.63 7.60
N GLY A 409 -3.79 23.73 6.33
CA GLY A 409 -3.14 24.57 5.32
C GLY A 409 -1.82 24.03 4.78
N VAL A 410 -1.43 22.80 5.13
CA VAL A 410 -0.28 22.14 4.51
C VAL A 410 -0.64 21.75 3.09
N GLU A 411 0.13 22.25 2.13
CA GLU A 411 -0.03 21.90 0.71
C GLU A 411 0.42 20.46 0.46
N PHE A 412 -0.37 19.73 -0.29
CA PHE A 412 0.03 18.40 -0.76
C PHE A 412 1.10 18.52 -1.85
N ILE A 413 2.30 18.09 -1.54
CA ILE A 413 3.37 17.92 -2.54
C ILE A 413 3.50 16.42 -2.80
N ASN A 414 3.09 16.00 -4.00
CA ASN A 414 3.14 14.60 -4.37
C ASN A 414 4.57 14.05 -4.21
N PRO A 415 4.78 12.94 -3.48
CA PRO A 415 6.12 12.35 -3.31
C PRO A 415 6.73 11.83 -4.61
N ILE A 416 5.91 11.70 -5.68
CA ILE A 416 6.37 11.37 -7.03
C ILE A 416 6.51 12.68 -7.82
N PRO A 417 7.73 13.15 -8.15
CA PRO A 417 7.94 14.40 -8.86
C PRO A 417 7.29 14.43 -10.24
N GLU A 418 7.01 15.65 -10.75
CA GLU A 418 6.63 15.85 -12.14
C GLU A 418 7.72 15.30 -13.07
N GLY A 419 7.30 14.67 -14.17
CA GLY A 419 8.22 14.08 -15.15
C GLY A 419 8.65 12.63 -14.84
N VAL A 420 8.42 12.12 -13.63
CA VAL A 420 8.56 10.68 -13.37
C VAL A 420 7.38 9.96 -14.04
N VAL A 421 7.69 8.96 -14.87
CA VAL A 421 6.67 8.12 -15.52
C VAL A 421 6.42 6.85 -14.68
N PRO A 422 5.21 6.27 -14.74
CA PRO A 422 4.96 5.00 -14.07
C PRO A 422 5.99 3.94 -14.50
N PRO A 423 6.60 3.20 -13.55
CA PRO A 423 7.55 2.15 -13.89
C PRO A 423 6.78 0.97 -14.49
N PHE A 424 6.98 0.72 -15.79
CA PHE A 424 6.52 -0.52 -16.41
C PHE A 424 7.65 -1.53 -16.39
N PRO A 425 7.37 -2.83 -16.18
CA PRO A 425 8.38 -3.84 -16.39
C PRO A 425 8.85 -3.75 -17.84
N ASP A 426 10.17 -3.76 -18.03
CA ASP A 426 10.75 -3.91 -19.36
C ASP A 426 10.18 -5.19 -19.98
N ASN A 427 9.61 -5.06 -21.18
CA ASN A 427 9.19 -6.23 -21.96
C ASN A 427 10.47 -6.85 -22.55
N ASP A 428 11.20 -7.63 -21.73
CA ASP A 428 12.27 -8.50 -22.16
C ASP A 428 11.71 -9.83 -22.69
#